data_023d359891a6f15db28b6855cfc89b08
#
_entry.id   023d359891a6f15db28b6855cfc89b08
#
_cell.length_a   1.000
_cell.length_b   1.000
_cell.length_c   1.000
_cell.angle_alpha   90.00
_cell.angle_beta   90.00
_cell.angle_gamma   90.00
#
_symmetry.space_group_name_H-M   'P 1'
#
loop_
_entity.id
_entity.type
_entity.pdbx_description
1 polymer ?
#
loop_
_entity_poly.entity_id
_entity_poly.type
_entity_poly.pdbx_seq_one_letter_code
_entity_poly.pdbx_strand_id
1 'polypeptide(L)'
;MIAKMAKYDFVLYAAQSEDFIEKLRELGLVDITTTGWEPSEEDRQLLLDIEGHTKAADFLRNFRAGEGRFEAGAKPFASGAEAYEHYAAAHQKATALAAEIARLEKSADELRPWGEFSPERTKALASQGIVLRYFFTPKSNYDKFGPEWSERYTLSLINRTDSTAYFVVVTAPGEDVTLDAQEMKAPSMDVREAERRIAEAKQELRALDAEFSRVAASEKLLAAHAAQLKERLQGVRVKATAQQAADGTLVVMEGWAEKETSDKVDALLEAYPNVVYLKGDPTPEDDTPVKLKNNRFARVFELVGDMYARPKYGTMDLTPFFAPFYVLFFGICLNDAGYGAILALSLIHIS
;
A
#
# COMPACT_ATOMS: atom_id res chain seq x y z
N MET A 1 -27.84 6.46 -17.37
CA MET A 1 -29.13 5.74 -17.18
C MET A 1 -28.85 4.49 -16.37
N ILE A 2 -29.72 4.13 -15.37
CA ILE A 2 -29.57 2.91 -14.57
C ILE A 2 -30.22 1.75 -15.30
N ALA A 3 -29.54 0.59 -15.37
CA ALA A 3 -30.09 -0.63 -15.92
C ALA A 3 -31.27 -1.14 -15.09
N LYS A 4 -32.32 -1.64 -15.76
CA LYS A 4 -33.41 -2.30 -15.07
C LYS A 4 -32.98 -3.68 -14.60
N MET A 5 -33.18 -3.99 -13.33
CA MET A 5 -32.82 -5.26 -12.71
C MET A 5 -34.04 -6.15 -12.52
N ALA A 6 -33.80 -7.45 -12.52
CA ALA A 6 -34.74 -8.49 -12.08
C ALA A 6 -34.15 -9.19 -10.86
N LYS A 7 -34.99 -9.42 -9.85
CA LYS A 7 -34.65 -10.19 -8.65
C LYS A 7 -34.88 -11.67 -8.91
N TYR A 8 -33.96 -12.50 -8.39
CA TYR A 8 -34.06 -13.96 -8.41
C TYR A 8 -33.81 -14.46 -7.00
N ASP A 9 -34.77 -15.18 -6.42
CA ASP A 9 -34.60 -15.93 -5.18
C ASP A 9 -34.48 -17.41 -5.56
N PHE A 10 -33.29 -18.00 -5.33
CA PHE A 10 -32.98 -19.39 -5.66
C PHE A 10 -33.09 -20.26 -4.42
N VAL A 11 -33.76 -21.40 -4.54
CA VAL A 11 -33.82 -22.46 -3.54
C VAL A 11 -33.38 -23.78 -4.18
N LEU A 12 -32.32 -24.38 -3.63
CA LEU A 12 -31.76 -25.60 -4.18
C LEU A 12 -31.19 -26.51 -3.08
N TYR A 13 -30.92 -27.78 -3.43
CA TYR A 13 -30.27 -28.70 -2.51
C TYR A 13 -28.81 -28.30 -2.25
N ALA A 14 -28.38 -28.37 -0.99
CA ALA A 14 -27.02 -28.01 -0.58
C ALA A 14 -25.94 -28.78 -1.37
N ALA A 15 -26.20 -30.05 -1.70
CA ALA A 15 -25.30 -30.89 -2.48
C ALA A 15 -25.07 -30.38 -3.92
N GLN A 16 -25.96 -29.56 -4.47
CA GLN A 16 -25.90 -29.04 -5.84
C GLN A 16 -25.49 -27.55 -5.86
N SER A 17 -25.38 -26.92 -4.70
CA SER A 17 -25.15 -25.48 -4.62
C SER A 17 -23.81 -25.06 -5.23
N GLU A 18 -22.76 -25.86 -5.08
CA GLU A 18 -21.43 -25.55 -5.59
C GLU A 18 -21.38 -25.52 -7.11
N ASP A 19 -21.91 -26.58 -7.75
CA ASP A 19 -21.99 -26.66 -9.22
C ASP A 19 -22.88 -25.54 -9.79
N PHE A 20 -24.01 -25.26 -9.17
CA PHE A 20 -24.92 -24.20 -9.61
C PHE A 20 -24.31 -22.80 -9.50
N ILE A 21 -23.64 -22.49 -8.37
CA ILE A 21 -22.92 -21.21 -8.16
C ILE A 21 -21.82 -21.07 -9.22
N GLU A 22 -21.09 -22.14 -9.54
CA GLU A 22 -20.05 -22.10 -10.56
C GLU A 22 -20.64 -21.82 -11.96
N LYS A 23 -21.77 -22.41 -12.29
CA LYS A 23 -22.45 -22.12 -13.57
C LYS A 23 -23.02 -20.73 -13.66
N LEU A 24 -23.57 -20.19 -12.57
CA LEU A 24 -23.97 -18.78 -12.50
C LEU A 24 -22.78 -17.83 -12.70
N ARG A 25 -21.63 -18.20 -12.14
CA ARG A 25 -20.38 -17.45 -12.29
C ARG A 25 -19.85 -17.50 -13.73
N GLU A 26 -19.85 -18.70 -14.36
CA GLU A 26 -19.48 -18.86 -15.77
C GLU A 26 -20.37 -18.02 -16.69
N LEU A 27 -21.66 -17.96 -16.39
CA LEU A 27 -22.60 -17.12 -17.11
C LEU A 27 -22.30 -15.61 -16.93
N GLY A 28 -21.85 -15.18 -15.74
CA GLY A 28 -21.40 -13.81 -15.45
C GLY A 28 -22.49 -12.74 -15.55
N LEU A 29 -23.78 -13.11 -15.44
CA LEU A 29 -24.93 -12.22 -15.61
C LEU A 29 -25.73 -12.00 -14.33
N VAL A 30 -25.45 -12.77 -13.27
CA VAL A 30 -26.15 -12.70 -11.99
C VAL A 30 -25.19 -12.23 -10.91
N ASP A 31 -25.58 -11.16 -10.21
CA ASP A 31 -24.91 -10.66 -9.02
C ASP A 31 -25.60 -11.26 -7.79
N ILE A 32 -24.91 -12.12 -7.04
CA ILE A 32 -25.45 -12.77 -5.84
C ILE A 32 -25.26 -11.82 -4.65
N THR A 33 -26.35 -11.60 -3.92
CA THR A 33 -26.34 -10.78 -2.71
C THR A 33 -25.45 -11.40 -1.63
N THR A 34 -24.43 -10.66 -1.19
CA THR A 34 -23.48 -11.09 -0.15
C THR A 34 -23.56 -10.21 1.11
N THR A 35 -24.74 -9.64 1.37
CA THR A 35 -25.00 -8.81 2.55
C THR A 35 -24.88 -9.62 3.83
N GLY A 36 -24.20 -9.06 4.85
CA GLY A 36 -24.03 -9.73 6.15
C GLY A 36 -22.86 -10.74 6.20
N TRP A 37 -22.01 -10.81 5.18
CA TRP A 37 -20.80 -11.62 5.24
C TRP A 37 -19.80 -11.05 6.26
N GLU A 38 -19.39 -11.91 7.20
CA GLU A 38 -18.31 -11.62 8.13
C GLU A 38 -17.08 -12.49 7.77
N PRO A 39 -15.91 -11.88 7.56
CA PRO A 39 -14.73 -12.62 7.14
C PRO A 39 -14.21 -13.53 8.26
N SER A 40 -13.98 -14.80 7.96
CA SER A 40 -13.22 -15.73 8.79
C SER A 40 -11.74 -15.32 8.85
N GLU A 41 -10.93 -16.01 9.65
CA GLU A 41 -9.48 -15.76 9.70
C GLU A 41 -8.80 -16.05 8.34
N GLU A 42 -9.22 -17.11 7.65
CA GLU A 42 -8.74 -17.45 6.31
C GLU A 42 -9.12 -16.37 5.28
N ASP A 43 -10.33 -15.83 5.39
CA ASP A 43 -10.80 -14.76 4.50
C ASP A 43 -10.05 -13.45 4.74
N ARG A 44 -9.70 -13.15 6.00
CA ARG A 44 -8.86 -12.00 6.33
C ARG A 44 -7.48 -12.14 5.71
N GLN A 45 -6.88 -13.33 5.75
CA GLN A 45 -5.60 -13.57 5.09
C GLN A 45 -5.72 -13.36 3.57
N LEU A 46 -6.77 -13.88 2.95
CA LEU A 46 -7.03 -13.68 1.52
C LEU A 46 -7.22 -12.18 1.16
N LEU A 47 -7.89 -11.41 2.02
CA LEU A 47 -8.02 -9.96 1.87
C LEU A 47 -6.67 -9.25 1.96
N LEU A 48 -5.81 -9.64 2.90
CA LEU A 48 -4.45 -9.10 3.03
C LEU A 48 -3.60 -9.44 1.79
N ASP A 49 -3.72 -10.64 1.25
CA ASP A 49 -3.02 -11.04 0.05
C ASP A 49 -3.47 -10.20 -1.17
N ILE A 50 -4.77 -9.96 -1.33
CA ILE A 50 -5.32 -9.09 -2.38
C ILE A 50 -4.82 -7.65 -2.23
N GLU A 51 -4.83 -7.12 -1.01
CA GLU A 51 -4.32 -5.78 -0.71
C GLU A 51 -2.82 -5.70 -1.02
N GLY A 52 -2.05 -6.71 -0.63
CA GLY A 52 -0.62 -6.83 -0.92
C GLY A 52 -0.34 -6.78 -2.42
N HIS A 53 -1.09 -7.52 -3.24
CA HIS A 53 -0.97 -7.48 -4.71
C HIS A 53 -1.31 -6.10 -5.29
N THR A 54 -2.29 -5.41 -4.74
CA THR A 54 -2.65 -4.06 -5.16
C THR A 54 -1.51 -3.07 -4.87
N LYS A 55 -0.94 -3.13 -3.65
CA LYS A 55 0.22 -2.33 -3.26
C LYS A 55 1.45 -2.63 -4.15
N ALA A 56 1.65 -3.91 -4.48
CA ALA A 56 2.72 -4.33 -5.39
C ALA A 56 2.55 -3.71 -6.78
N ALA A 57 1.36 -3.72 -7.34
CA ALA A 57 1.08 -3.13 -8.65
C ALA A 57 1.33 -1.61 -8.66
N ASP A 58 0.93 -0.88 -7.61
CA ASP A 58 1.17 0.55 -7.49
C ASP A 58 2.67 0.86 -7.32
N PHE A 59 3.37 0.08 -6.52
CA PHE A 59 4.83 0.20 -6.38
C PHE A 59 5.54 0.00 -7.72
N LEU A 60 5.20 -1.05 -8.47
CA LEU A 60 5.83 -1.37 -9.75
C LEU A 60 5.58 -0.31 -10.82
N ARG A 61 4.40 0.32 -10.81
CA ARG A 61 4.10 1.45 -11.70
C ARG A 61 5.04 2.62 -11.42
N ASN A 62 5.24 2.97 -10.15
CA ASN A 62 6.14 4.03 -9.73
C ASN A 62 7.62 3.65 -9.98
N PHE A 63 8.00 2.40 -9.77
CA PHE A 63 9.35 1.90 -10.03
C PHE A 63 9.72 1.98 -11.50
N ARG A 64 8.81 1.63 -12.42
CA ARG A 64 9.02 1.78 -13.87
C ARG A 64 9.12 3.23 -14.34
N ALA A 65 8.38 4.14 -13.69
CA ALA A 65 8.44 5.56 -13.99
C ALA A 65 9.72 6.23 -13.46
N GLY A 66 10.42 5.59 -12.51
CA GLY A 66 11.67 6.09 -11.94
C GLY A 66 12.84 5.99 -12.91
N GLU A 67 13.62 7.07 -13.06
CA GLU A 67 14.75 7.11 -13.97
C GLU A 67 15.87 6.12 -13.60
N GLY A 68 16.26 5.25 -14.56
CA GLY A 68 17.48 4.44 -14.51
C GLY A 68 17.45 3.23 -13.58
N ARG A 69 16.32 2.90 -12.97
CA ARG A 69 16.19 1.75 -12.03
C ARG A 69 15.67 0.48 -12.71
N PHE A 70 14.81 0.62 -13.70
CA PHE A 70 14.21 -0.51 -14.40
C PHE A 70 15.11 -1.06 -15.50
N GLU A 71 15.42 -2.36 -15.46
CA GLU A 71 16.19 -3.07 -16.47
C GLU A 71 15.26 -3.62 -17.56
N ALA A 72 15.30 -3.00 -18.73
CA ALA A 72 14.59 -3.49 -19.91
C ALA A 72 15.19 -4.84 -20.34
N GLY A 73 14.42 -5.92 -20.32
CA GLY A 73 14.87 -7.27 -20.67
C GLY A 73 15.06 -8.19 -19.47
N ALA A 74 14.72 -7.77 -18.27
CA ALA A 74 14.64 -8.65 -17.10
C ALA A 74 13.68 -9.83 -17.39
N LYS A 75 14.11 -11.05 -17.05
CA LYS A 75 13.31 -12.26 -17.27
C LYS A 75 12.19 -12.33 -16.23
N PRO A 76 10.92 -12.53 -16.67
CA PRO A 76 9.80 -12.68 -15.75
C PRO A 76 9.93 -13.96 -14.92
N PHE A 77 9.21 -14.02 -13.81
CA PHE A 77 9.01 -15.22 -13.02
C PHE A 77 8.09 -16.23 -13.73
N ALA A 78 8.02 -17.46 -13.24
CA ALA A 78 7.19 -18.50 -13.84
C ALA A 78 5.69 -18.31 -13.53
N SER A 79 5.35 -17.70 -12.39
CA SER A 79 3.96 -17.47 -11.95
C SER A 79 3.78 -16.13 -11.25
N GLY A 80 2.51 -15.69 -11.13
CA GLY A 80 2.17 -14.47 -10.40
C GLY A 80 2.37 -14.62 -8.89
N ALA A 81 2.15 -15.82 -8.34
CA ALA A 81 2.40 -16.13 -6.94
C ALA A 81 3.89 -16.00 -6.61
N GLU A 82 4.77 -16.64 -7.40
CA GLU A 82 6.23 -16.53 -7.25
C GLU A 82 6.70 -15.08 -7.36
N ALA A 83 6.18 -14.34 -8.35
CA ALA A 83 6.51 -12.93 -8.52
C ALA A 83 6.12 -12.09 -7.30
N TYR A 84 4.99 -12.40 -6.66
CA TYR A 84 4.55 -11.70 -5.45
C TYR A 84 5.40 -12.03 -4.23
N GLU A 85 5.78 -13.30 -4.03
CA GLU A 85 6.68 -13.71 -2.95
C GLU A 85 8.02 -12.99 -3.03
N HIS A 86 8.62 -12.94 -4.23
CA HIS A 86 9.86 -12.22 -4.48
C HIS A 86 9.70 -10.71 -4.26
N TYR A 87 8.58 -10.13 -4.70
CA TYR A 87 8.26 -8.73 -4.40
C TYR A 87 8.19 -8.47 -2.90
N ALA A 88 7.43 -9.28 -2.17
CA ALA A 88 7.24 -9.10 -0.73
C ALA A 88 8.56 -9.17 0.04
N ALA A 89 9.41 -10.17 -0.27
CA ALA A 89 10.72 -10.33 0.34
C ALA A 89 11.66 -9.15 0.00
N ALA A 90 11.73 -8.75 -1.28
CA ALA A 90 12.55 -7.63 -1.72
C ALA A 90 12.07 -6.29 -1.11
N HIS A 91 10.75 -6.07 -1.05
CA HIS A 91 10.17 -4.86 -0.46
C HIS A 91 10.41 -4.76 1.04
N GLN A 92 10.26 -5.87 1.78
CA GLN A 92 10.60 -5.93 3.19
C GLN A 92 12.08 -5.60 3.44
N LYS A 93 12.99 -6.20 2.65
CA LYS A 93 14.43 -5.91 2.74
C LYS A 93 14.73 -4.44 2.40
N ALA A 94 14.13 -3.90 1.34
CA ALA A 94 14.29 -2.50 0.95
C ALA A 94 13.83 -1.53 2.06
N THR A 95 12.70 -1.82 2.69
CA THR A 95 12.16 -1.02 3.81
C THR A 95 13.10 -1.06 5.02
N ALA A 96 13.63 -2.24 5.37
CA ALA A 96 14.59 -2.40 6.46
C ALA A 96 15.89 -1.64 6.19
N LEU A 97 16.45 -1.74 4.98
CA LEU A 97 17.65 -1.01 4.57
C LEU A 97 17.43 0.50 4.58
N ALA A 98 16.29 0.98 4.09
CA ALA A 98 15.96 2.40 4.12
C ALA A 98 15.87 2.95 5.55
N ALA A 99 15.25 2.20 6.47
CA ALA A 99 15.18 2.57 7.88
C ALA A 99 16.58 2.56 8.54
N GLU A 100 17.43 1.58 8.20
CA GLU A 100 18.81 1.52 8.69
C GLU A 100 19.64 2.70 8.18
N ILE A 101 19.56 3.03 6.89
CA ILE A 101 20.23 4.20 6.30
C ILE A 101 19.82 5.47 7.03
N ALA A 102 18.52 5.71 7.21
CA ALA A 102 18.04 6.91 7.91
C ALA A 102 18.55 7.00 9.34
N ARG A 103 18.58 5.87 10.06
CA ARG A 103 19.14 5.79 11.41
C ARG A 103 20.64 6.09 11.44
N LEU A 104 21.39 5.51 10.50
CA LEU A 104 22.84 5.71 10.41
C LEU A 104 23.19 7.15 9.98
N GLU A 105 22.44 7.75 9.05
CA GLU A 105 22.59 9.15 8.64
C GLU A 105 22.38 10.09 9.83
N LYS A 106 21.33 9.87 10.61
CA LYS A 106 21.11 10.63 11.85
C LYS A 106 22.28 10.46 12.83
N SER A 107 22.75 9.23 13.04
CA SER A 107 23.89 8.97 13.92
C SER A 107 25.18 9.62 13.40
N ALA A 108 25.42 9.61 12.09
CA ALA A 108 26.60 10.27 11.50
C ALA A 108 26.54 11.80 11.72
N ASP A 109 25.37 12.42 11.57
CA ASP A 109 25.19 13.85 11.82
C ASP A 109 25.42 14.23 13.30
N GLU A 110 24.97 13.38 14.23
CA GLU A 110 25.23 13.56 15.68
C GLU A 110 26.72 13.38 16.03
N LEU A 111 27.43 12.54 15.29
CA LEU A 111 28.85 12.23 15.51
C LEU A 111 29.80 13.21 14.84
N ARG A 112 29.44 13.85 13.73
CA ARG A 112 30.29 14.79 12.99
C ARG A 112 30.94 15.87 13.86
N PRO A 113 30.23 16.52 14.79
CA PRO A 113 30.84 17.53 15.64
C PRO A 113 31.95 17.01 16.53
N TRP A 114 31.98 15.70 16.83
CA TRP A 114 32.99 15.06 17.66
C TRP A 114 34.31 14.76 16.98
N GLY A 115 34.34 14.91 15.64
CA GLY A 115 35.53 14.64 14.85
C GLY A 115 35.88 13.15 14.75
N GLU A 116 37.16 12.87 14.47
CA GLU A 116 37.65 11.50 14.36
C GLU A 116 38.05 10.97 15.76
N PHE A 117 37.43 9.88 16.15
CA PHE A 117 37.78 9.14 17.35
C PHE A 117 37.71 7.63 17.11
N SER A 118 38.36 6.84 17.97
CA SER A 118 38.29 5.37 17.87
C SER A 118 37.54 4.82 19.08
N PRO A 119 36.35 4.22 18.89
CA PRO A 119 35.65 3.54 19.95
C PRO A 119 36.45 2.45 20.65
N GLU A 120 37.35 1.77 19.89
CA GLU A 120 38.25 0.74 20.42
C GLU A 120 39.28 1.35 21.39
N ARG A 121 39.87 2.49 21.04
CA ARG A 121 40.79 3.22 21.92
C ARG A 121 40.08 3.73 23.16
N THR A 122 38.88 4.25 23.02
CA THR A 122 38.05 4.69 24.16
C THR A 122 37.75 3.53 25.12
N LYS A 123 37.43 2.34 24.58
CA LYS A 123 37.24 1.12 25.40
C LYS A 123 38.56 0.66 26.07
N ALA A 124 39.68 0.72 25.34
CA ALA A 124 40.96 0.37 25.87
C ALA A 124 41.37 1.31 27.04
N LEU A 125 41.11 2.62 26.93
CA LEU A 125 41.29 3.59 28.04
C LEU A 125 40.41 3.25 29.24
N ALA A 126 39.16 2.93 29.01
CA ALA A 126 38.21 2.54 30.06
C ALA A 126 38.70 1.27 30.82
N SER A 127 39.31 0.29 30.12
CA SER A 127 39.90 -0.89 30.77
C SER A 127 41.11 -0.58 31.63
N GLN A 128 41.76 0.58 31.39
CA GLN A 128 42.87 1.09 32.19
C GLN A 128 42.43 2.05 33.29
N GLY A 129 41.11 2.19 33.53
CA GLY A 129 40.56 3.08 34.56
C GLY A 129 40.42 4.53 34.12
N ILE A 130 40.46 4.82 32.81
CA ILE A 130 40.28 6.18 32.28
C ILE A 130 38.97 6.19 31.48
N VAL A 131 37.93 6.86 31.98
CA VAL A 131 36.62 6.95 31.33
C VAL A 131 36.48 8.31 30.67
N LEU A 132 36.14 8.31 29.39
CA LEU A 132 35.80 9.53 28.66
C LEU A 132 34.27 9.73 28.64
N ARG A 133 33.85 10.84 29.21
CA ARG A 133 32.44 11.26 29.24
C ARG A 133 32.25 12.41 28.26
N TYR A 134 31.23 12.31 27.40
CA TYR A 134 30.98 13.21 26.28
C TYR A 134 29.90 14.20 26.64
N PHE A 135 30.21 15.50 26.57
CA PHE A 135 29.28 16.58 26.94
C PHE A 135 29.16 17.60 25.82
N PHE A 136 27.98 18.17 25.70
CA PHE A 136 27.75 19.34 24.86
C PHE A 136 26.84 20.33 25.54
N THR A 137 27.04 21.62 25.24
CA THR A 137 26.29 22.72 25.84
C THR A 137 26.23 23.91 24.88
N PRO A 138 25.28 24.84 25.01
CA PRO A 138 25.33 26.09 24.27
C PRO A 138 26.69 26.76 24.43
N LYS A 139 27.21 27.30 23.33
CA LYS A 139 28.53 27.95 23.30
C LYS A 139 28.67 29.03 24.39
N SER A 140 27.61 29.85 24.59
CA SER A 140 27.55 30.87 25.61
C SER A 140 27.76 30.30 27.05
N ASN A 141 27.19 29.11 27.31
CA ASN A 141 27.38 28.43 28.59
C ASN A 141 28.82 27.96 28.78
N TYR A 142 29.40 27.37 27.74
CA TYR A 142 30.78 26.92 27.77
C TYR A 142 31.76 28.11 27.98
N ASP A 143 31.52 29.24 27.32
CA ASP A 143 32.33 30.44 27.45
C ASP A 143 32.26 31.03 28.84
N LYS A 144 31.13 30.90 29.54
CA LYS A 144 30.89 31.40 30.86
C LYS A 144 31.44 30.47 31.96
N PHE A 145 31.17 29.19 31.88
CA PHE A 145 31.42 28.23 32.95
C PHE A 145 32.61 27.30 32.67
N GLY A 146 33.13 27.22 31.45
CA GLY A 146 34.22 26.35 31.04
C GLY A 146 35.50 26.57 31.88
N PRO A 147 35.92 27.81 32.22
CA PRO A 147 37.07 28.04 33.10
C PRO A 147 36.86 27.41 34.50
N GLU A 148 35.71 27.58 35.12
CA GLU A 148 35.37 26.97 36.40
C GLU A 148 35.36 25.43 36.32
N TRP A 149 34.81 24.88 35.25
CA TRP A 149 34.79 23.41 35.04
C TRP A 149 36.20 22.85 34.88
N SER A 150 37.11 23.60 34.21
CA SER A 150 38.51 23.20 34.03
C SER A 150 39.33 23.18 35.31
N GLU A 151 38.91 23.92 36.34
CA GLU A 151 39.54 23.87 37.66
C GLU A 151 39.15 22.61 38.44
N ARG A 152 37.95 22.08 38.18
CA ARG A 152 37.38 20.92 38.89
C ARG A 152 37.64 19.60 38.18
N TYR A 153 37.63 19.60 36.86
CA TYR A 153 37.69 18.41 36.05
C TYR A 153 38.76 18.53 34.96
N THR A 154 39.33 17.40 34.58
CA THR A 154 40.17 17.34 33.38
C THR A 154 39.27 17.29 32.16
N LEU A 155 39.12 18.42 31.49
CA LEU A 155 38.28 18.49 30.29
C LEU A 155 39.05 18.91 29.04
N SER A 156 38.64 18.44 27.92
CA SER A 156 39.19 18.77 26.59
C SER A 156 38.09 19.20 25.65
N LEU A 157 38.19 20.43 25.11
CA LEU A 157 37.32 20.91 24.10
C LEU A 157 37.63 20.17 22.79
N ILE A 158 36.63 19.52 22.21
CA ILE A 158 36.76 18.77 20.95
C ILE A 158 36.43 19.67 19.76
N ASN A 159 35.26 20.36 19.83
CA ASN A 159 34.80 21.19 18.73
C ASN A 159 33.88 22.32 19.21
N ARG A 160 33.83 23.38 18.42
CA ARG A 160 32.92 24.52 18.58
C ARG A 160 32.21 24.78 17.28
N THR A 161 30.90 24.68 17.31
CA THR A 161 30.06 25.19 16.23
C THR A 161 29.59 26.63 16.55
N ASP A 162 28.77 27.23 15.69
CA ASP A 162 28.24 28.56 15.93
C ASP A 162 27.39 28.67 17.20
N SER A 163 26.71 27.58 17.57
CA SER A 163 25.76 27.52 18.69
C SER A 163 26.18 26.63 19.84
N THR A 164 27.04 25.63 19.63
CA THR A 164 27.28 24.53 20.57
C THR A 164 28.76 24.25 20.74
N ALA A 165 29.19 23.99 21.98
CA ALA A 165 30.53 23.50 22.34
C ALA A 165 30.42 22.01 22.68
N TYR A 166 31.34 21.21 22.13
CA TYR A 166 31.47 19.75 22.32
C TYR A 166 32.79 19.49 23.07
N PHE A 167 32.74 18.83 24.20
CA PHE A 167 33.92 18.58 25.04
C PHE A 167 33.83 17.22 25.71
N VAL A 168 34.98 16.72 26.12
CA VAL A 168 35.12 15.46 26.85
C VAL A 168 35.67 15.74 28.23
N VAL A 169 35.10 15.06 29.23
CA VAL A 169 35.61 15.04 30.59
C VAL A 169 36.26 13.69 30.84
N VAL A 170 37.49 13.72 31.34
CA VAL A 170 38.24 12.51 31.71
C VAL A 170 37.98 12.22 33.19
N THR A 171 37.48 11.01 33.49
CA THR A 171 37.10 10.62 34.85
C THR A 171 37.64 9.25 35.23
N ALA A 172 37.66 8.92 36.49
CA ALA A 172 37.82 7.56 36.99
C ALA A 172 36.48 6.78 36.86
N PRO A 173 36.48 5.45 36.81
CA PRO A 173 35.26 4.66 36.84
C PRO A 173 34.39 4.95 38.08
N GLY A 174 33.10 5.29 37.84
CA GLY A 174 32.17 5.59 38.93
C GLY A 174 32.26 7.00 39.52
N GLU A 175 33.09 7.86 38.95
CA GLU A 175 33.18 9.28 39.37
C GLU A 175 31.98 10.06 38.80
N ASP A 176 31.26 10.77 39.69
CA ASP A 176 30.15 11.63 39.32
C ASP A 176 30.63 12.98 38.79
N VAL A 177 30.08 13.38 37.65
CA VAL A 177 30.35 14.69 37.06
C VAL A 177 29.06 15.51 37.07
N THR A 178 29.11 16.67 37.74
CA THR A 178 28.00 17.61 37.81
C THR A 178 28.35 18.87 37.05
N LEU A 179 27.80 19.00 35.84
CA LEU A 179 27.99 20.14 34.93
C LEU A 179 26.61 20.61 34.40
N ASP A 180 26.51 21.91 34.13
CA ASP A 180 25.37 22.48 33.39
C ASP A 180 25.58 22.25 31.91
N ALA A 181 25.63 20.97 31.52
CA ALA A 181 25.85 20.50 30.16
C ALA A 181 25.12 19.17 29.96
N GLN A 182 24.74 18.91 28.74
CA GLN A 182 24.07 17.66 28.38
C GLN A 182 25.09 16.57 28.08
N GLU A 183 24.96 15.44 28.81
CA GLU A 183 25.81 14.28 28.58
C GLU A 183 25.27 13.43 27.43
N MET A 184 26.14 13.06 26.51
CA MET A 184 25.87 12.12 25.46
C MET A 184 26.45 10.74 25.82
N LYS A 185 25.70 9.68 25.57
CA LYS A 185 26.24 8.33 25.73
C LYS A 185 27.47 8.14 24.82
N ALA A 186 28.50 7.50 25.32
CA ALA A 186 29.71 7.21 24.57
C ALA A 186 29.37 6.55 23.24
N PRO A 187 29.81 7.10 22.10
CA PRO A 187 29.49 6.57 20.79
C PRO A 187 30.07 5.17 20.60
N SER A 188 29.30 4.28 19.99
CA SER A 188 29.73 2.90 19.68
C SER A 188 30.43 2.77 18.34
N MET A 189 30.38 3.80 17.47
CA MET A 189 31.03 3.87 16.16
C MET A 189 31.48 5.30 15.89
N ASP A 190 32.42 5.48 14.99
CA ASP A 190 32.82 6.77 14.45
C ASP A 190 32.05 7.16 13.19
N VAL A 191 32.28 8.38 12.70
CA VAL A 191 31.60 8.89 11.47
C VAL A 191 32.01 8.05 10.25
N ARG A 192 33.26 7.64 10.12
CA ARG A 192 33.75 6.87 8.98
C ARG A 192 33.07 5.50 8.91
N GLU A 193 32.92 4.84 10.05
CA GLU A 193 32.22 3.55 10.14
C GLU A 193 30.73 3.72 9.79
N ALA A 194 30.08 4.78 10.29
CA ALA A 194 28.70 5.09 9.93
C ALA A 194 28.54 5.32 8.42
N GLU A 195 29.41 6.14 7.82
CA GLU A 195 29.40 6.43 6.37
C GLU A 195 29.67 5.18 5.53
N ARG A 196 30.59 4.31 5.97
CA ARG A 196 30.86 3.02 5.32
C ARG A 196 29.61 2.14 5.30
N ARG A 197 28.94 1.99 6.47
CA ARG A 197 27.70 1.19 6.57
C ARG A 197 26.57 1.78 5.74
N ILE A 198 26.45 3.11 5.68
CA ILE A 198 25.48 3.78 4.81
C ILE A 198 25.75 3.44 3.34
N ALA A 199 27.02 3.46 2.92
CA ALA A 199 27.39 3.14 1.55
C ALA A 199 27.09 1.68 1.21
N GLU A 200 27.39 0.73 2.11
CA GLU A 200 27.08 -0.69 1.98
C GLU A 200 25.56 -0.91 1.90
N ALA A 201 24.78 -0.33 2.81
CA ALA A 201 23.33 -0.45 2.78
C ALA A 201 22.71 0.17 1.51
N LYS A 202 23.22 1.31 1.03
CA LYS A 202 22.80 1.92 -0.24
C LYS A 202 23.13 1.04 -1.44
N GLN A 203 24.26 0.34 -1.41
CA GLN A 203 24.64 -0.62 -2.45
C GLN A 203 23.71 -1.85 -2.45
N GLU A 204 23.40 -2.40 -1.28
CA GLU A 204 22.45 -3.50 -1.16
C GLU A 204 21.05 -3.09 -1.62
N LEU A 205 20.61 -1.88 -1.27
CA LEU A 205 19.32 -1.34 -1.71
C LEU A 205 19.24 -1.25 -3.25
N ARG A 206 20.32 -0.79 -3.90
CA ARG A 206 20.40 -0.75 -5.36
C ARG A 206 20.42 -2.14 -6.00
N ALA A 207 21.03 -3.12 -5.34
CA ALA A 207 21.04 -4.50 -5.84
C ALA A 207 19.63 -5.11 -5.94
N LEU A 208 18.66 -4.62 -5.15
CA LEU A 208 17.26 -5.03 -5.24
C LEU A 208 16.55 -4.52 -6.51
N ASP A 209 17.11 -3.53 -7.21
CA ASP A 209 16.54 -3.01 -8.45
C ASP A 209 16.46 -4.08 -9.57
N ALA A 210 17.41 -5.01 -9.59
CA ALA A 210 17.35 -6.16 -10.50
C ALA A 210 16.17 -7.09 -10.19
N GLU A 211 15.91 -7.35 -8.92
CA GLU A 211 14.78 -8.17 -8.48
C GLU A 211 13.44 -7.48 -8.77
N PHE A 212 13.34 -6.20 -8.45
CA PHE A 212 12.15 -5.40 -8.80
C PHE A 212 11.92 -5.31 -10.31
N SER A 213 12.99 -5.31 -11.11
CA SER A 213 12.88 -5.33 -12.56
C SER A 213 12.28 -6.65 -13.07
N ARG A 214 12.67 -7.80 -12.49
CA ARG A 214 12.07 -9.11 -12.78
C ARG A 214 10.60 -9.17 -12.38
N VAL A 215 10.26 -8.65 -11.20
CA VAL A 215 8.85 -8.57 -10.75
C VAL A 215 8.05 -7.68 -11.71
N ALA A 216 8.60 -6.53 -12.11
CA ALA A 216 7.95 -5.64 -13.06
C ALA A 216 7.79 -6.28 -14.46
N ALA A 217 8.72 -7.12 -14.90
CA ALA A 217 8.58 -7.91 -16.12
C ALA A 217 7.43 -8.95 -16.00
N SER A 218 7.06 -9.35 -14.77
CA SER A 218 5.99 -10.31 -14.47
C SER A 218 4.63 -9.65 -14.19
N GLU A 219 4.45 -8.35 -14.46
CA GLU A 219 3.25 -7.57 -14.12
C GLU A 219 1.94 -8.24 -14.57
N LYS A 220 1.91 -8.77 -15.80
CA LYS A 220 0.71 -9.46 -16.32
C LYS A 220 0.37 -10.72 -15.51
N LEU A 221 1.38 -11.49 -15.11
CA LEU A 221 1.19 -12.68 -14.29
C LEU A 221 0.72 -12.30 -12.87
N LEU A 222 1.29 -11.25 -12.31
CA LEU A 222 0.89 -10.71 -11.01
C LEU A 222 -0.57 -10.23 -11.03
N ALA A 223 -0.96 -9.51 -12.07
CA ALA A 223 -2.33 -9.03 -12.25
C ALA A 223 -3.32 -10.19 -12.42
N ALA A 224 -2.97 -11.22 -13.20
CA ALA A 224 -3.79 -12.42 -13.36
C ALA A 224 -3.97 -13.16 -12.02
N HIS A 225 -2.90 -13.32 -11.24
CA HIS A 225 -2.98 -13.94 -9.92
C HIS A 225 -3.83 -13.11 -8.94
N ALA A 226 -3.69 -11.78 -8.93
CA ALA A 226 -4.54 -10.90 -8.13
C ALA A 226 -6.04 -11.03 -8.52
N ALA A 227 -6.33 -11.18 -9.81
CA ALA A 227 -7.70 -11.43 -10.29
C ALA A 227 -8.24 -12.77 -9.78
N GLN A 228 -7.43 -13.83 -9.82
CA GLN A 228 -7.80 -15.15 -9.28
C GLN A 228 -8.10 -15.11 -7.77
N LEU A 229 -7.28 -14.37 -6.98
CA LEU A 229 -7.53 -14.20 -5.54
C LEU A 229 -8.84 -13.45 -5.28
N LYS A 230 -9.13 -12.40 -6.05
CA LYS A 230 -10.40 -11.66 -5.94
C LYS A 230 -11.60 -12.53 -6.31
N GLU A 231 -11.47 -13.34 -7.34
CA GLU A 231 -12.50 -14.28 -7.76
C GLU A 231 -12.74 -15.35 -6.68
N ARG A 232 -11.67 -15.90 -6.11
CA ARG A 232 -11.77 -16.83 -4.96
C ARG A 232 -12.51 -16.21 -3.79
N LEU A 233 -12.20 -14.95 -3.43
CA LEU A 233 -12.86 -14.22 -2.36
C LEU A 233 -14.36 -14.04 -2.63
N GLN A 234 -14.74 -13.71 -3.87
CA GLN A 234 -16.15 -13.62 -4.25
C GLN A 234 -16.86 -14.96 -4.09
N GLY A 235 -16.24 -16.06 -4.53
CA GLY A 235 -16.79 -17.41 -4.33
C GLY A 235 -17.01 -17.76 -2.86
N VAL A 236 -16.06 -17.40 -1.99
CA VAL A 236 -16.18 -17.60 -0.53
C VAL A 236 -17.33 -16.76 0.02
N ARG A 237 -17.45 -15.50 -0.37
CA ARG A 237 -18.54 -14.63 0.07
C ARG A 237 -19.91 -15.20 -0.29
N VAL A 238 -20.08 -15.62 -1.53
CA VAL A 238 -21.35 -16.22 -1.99
C VAL A 238 -21.68 -17.47 -1.21
N LYS A 239 -20.71 -18.36 -0.99
CA LYS A 239 -20.93 -19.59 -0.18
C LYS A 239 -21.29 -19.27 1.28
N ALA A 240 -20.63 -18.29 1.88
CA ALA A 240 -20.85 -17.92 3.29
C ALA A 240 -22.18 -17.18 3.53
N THR A 241 -22.71 -16.45 2.54
CA THR A 241 -23.97 -15.74 2.64
C THR A 241 -25.18 -16.57 2.20
N ALA A 242 -24.95 -17.71 1.56
CA ALA A 242 -26.00 -18.64 1.21
C ALA A 242 -26.69 -19.17 2.49
N GLN A 243 -27.93 -18.80 2.70
CA GLN A 243 -28.68 -19.21 3.88
C GLN A 243 -29.02 -20.69 3.82
N GLN A 244 -28.63 -21.43 4.85
CA GLN A 244 -29.05 -22.83 5.00
C GLN A 244 -30.43 -22.91 5.61
N ALA A 245 -31.32 -23.65 4.96
CA ALA A 245 -32.68 -23.92 5.43
C ALA A 245 -32.88 -25.44 5.55
N ALA A 246 -33.94 -25.86 6.28
CA ALA A 246 -34.32 -27.25 6.47
C ALA A 246 -33.13 -28.13 6.96
N ASP A 247 -32.55 -27.76 8.12
CA ASP A 247 -31.41 -28.45 8.76
C ASP A 247 -30.17 -28.61 7.85
N GLY A 248 -29.93 -27.62 7.00
CA GLY A 248 -28.76 -27.61 6.09
C GLY A 248 -28.96 -28.38 4.78
N THR A 249 -30.17 -28.91 4.55
CA THR A 249 -30.46 -29.66 3.32
C THR A 249 -30.70 -28.75 2.11
N LEU A 250 -31.24 -27.54 2.35
CA LEU A 250 -31.54 -26.55 1.34
C LEU A 250 -30.67 -25.30 1.50
N VAL A 251 -30.34 -24.68 0.39
CA VAL A 251 -29.64 -23.40 0.28
C VAL A 251 -30.58 -22.39 -0.38
N VAL A 252 -30.70 -21.23 0.23
CA VAL A 252 -31.44 -20.07 -0.31
C VAL A 252 -30.45 -18.97 -0.64
N MET A 253 -30.53 -18.44 -1.86
CA MET A 253 -29.69 -17.35 -2.34
C MET A 253 -30.54 -16.33 -3.07
N GLU A 254 -30.18 -15.04 -2.87
CA GLU A 254 -30.74 -13.94 -3.60
C GLU A 254 -29.75 -13.45 -4.67
N GLY A 255 -30.24 -13.20 -5.86
CA GLY A 255 -29.40 -12.70 -6.96
C GLY A 255 -30.13 -11.69 -7.83
N TRP A 256 -29.34 -10.90 -8.55
CA TRP A 256 -29.82 -9.82 -9.40
C TRP A 256 -29.28 -9.96 -10.82
N ALA A 257 -30.12 -9.81 -11.82
CA ALA A 257 -29.73 -9.80 -13.21
C ALA A 257 -30.33 -8.60 -13.95
N GLU A 258 -29.66 -8.14 -15.01
CA GLU A 258 -30.27 -7.14 -15.86
C GLU A 258 -31.48 -7.75 -16.59
N LYS A 259 -32.61 -7.02 -16.63
CA LYS A 259 -33.81 -7.49 -17.36
C LYS A 259 -33.54 -7.83 -18.83
N GLU A 260 -32.63 -7.12 -19.48
CA GLU A 260 -32.29 -7.35 -20.87
C GLU A 260 -31.57 -8.67 -21.14
N THR A 261 -30.90 -9.22 -20.12
CA THR A 261 -30.14 -10.48 -20.20
C THR A 261 -30.78 -11.60 -19.40
N SER A 262 -31.95 -11.35 -18.81
CA SER A 262 -32.63 -12.32 -17.94
C SER A 262 -33.03 -13.61 -18.69
N ASP A 263 -33.31 -13.54 -20.00
CA ASP A 263 -33.63 -14.72 -20.82
C ASP A 263 -32.47 -15.74 -20.81
N LYS A 264 -31.22 -15.29 -20.73
CA LYS A 264 -30.07 -16.18 -20.65
C LYS A 264 -29.95 -16.85 -19.27
N VAL A 265 -30.36 -16.16 -18.23
CA VAL A 265 -30.43 -16.72 -16.87
C VAL A 265 -31.55 -17.76 -16.80
N ASP A 266 -32.72 -17.44 -17.38
CA ASP A 266 -33.85 -18.35 -17.45
C ASP A 266 -33.49 -19.63 -18.25
N ALA A 267 -32.77 -19.50 -19.37
CA ALA A 267 -32.28 -20.66 -20.17
C ALA A 267 -31.27 -21.52 -19.34
N LEU A 268 -30.42 -20.93 -18.51
CA LEU A 268 -29.57 -21.70 -17.62
C LEU A 268 -30.43 -22.48 -16.60
N LEU A 269 -31.46 -21.82 -16.03
CA LEU A 269 -32.32 -22.41 -15.00
C LEU A 269 -33.14 -23.60 -15.54
N GLU A 270 -33.50 -23.59 -16.83
CA GLU A 270 -34.14 -24.73 -17.49
C GLU A 270 -33.27 -25.99 -17.48
N ALA A 271 -31.94 -25.83 -17.47
CA ALA A 271 -31.00 -26.94 -17.37
C ALA A 271 -30.86 -27.51 -15.93
N TYR A 272 -31.42 -26.80 -14.94
CA TYR A 272 -31.38 -27.17 -13.53
C TYR A 272 -32.78 -27.40 -12.93
N PRO A 273 -33.48 -28.47 -13.28
CA PRO A 273 -34.87 -28.70 -12.88
C PRO A 273 -35.07 -28.86 -11.36
N ASN A 274 -33.98 -29.08 -10.61
CA ASN A 274 -34.00 -29.20 -9.15
C ASN A 274 -33.80 -27.85 -8.43
N VAL A 275 -33.57 -26.76 -9.17
CA VAL A 275 -33.48 -25.40 -8.65
C VAL A 275 -34.84 -24.75 -8.74
N VAL A 276 -35.43 -24.46 -7.61
CA VAL A 276 -36.66 -23.66 -7.57
C VAL A 276 -36.27 -22.21 -7.49
N TYR A 277 -36.89 -21.37 -8.31
CA TYR A 277 -36.61 -19.94 -8.28
C TYR A 277 -37.88 -19.10 -8.35
N LEU A 278 -37.82 -17.93 -7.74
CA LEU A 278 -38.82 -16.89 -7.88
C LEU A 278 -38.16 -15.71 -8.60
N LYS A 279 -38.80 -15.25 -9.68
CA LYS A 279 -38.36 -14.09 -10.43
C LYS A 279 -39.33 -12.94 -10.18
N GLY A 280 -38.81 -11.79 -9.80
CA GLY A 280 -39.63 -10.61 -9.49
C GLY A 280 -38.98 -9.30 -9.91
N ASP A 281 -39.73 -8.21 -9.72
CA ASP A 281 -39.19 -6.85 -9.85
C ASP A 281 -38.64 -6.38 -8.50
N PRO A 282 -37.59 -5.54 -8.50
CA PRO A 282 -37.09 -4.93 -7.29
C PRO A 282 -38.16 -4.14 -6.53
N THR A 283 -38.20 -4.28 -5.24
CA THR A 283 -39.02 -3.48 -4.35
C THR A 283 -38.22 -2.31 -3.75
N PRO A 284 -38.87 -1.25 -3.22
CA PRO A 284 -38.17 -0.14 -2.59
C PRO A 284 -37.36 -0.53 -1.33
N GLU A 285 -37.64 -1.69 -0.76
CA GLU A 285 -37.01 -2.23 0.45
C GLU A 285 -35.75 -3.05 0.11
N ASP A 286 -35.62 -3.47 -1.15
CA ASP A 286 -34.47 -4.26 -1.63
C ASP A 286 -33.21 -3.40 -1.80
N ASP A 287 -32.06 -3.92 -1.39
CA ASP A 287 -30.76 -3.33 -1.68
C ASP A 287 -30.30 -3.72 -3.10
N THR A 288 -31.01 -3.18 -4.08
CA THR A 288 -30.81 -3.54 -5.49
C THR A 288 -29.50 -2.98 -6.01
N PRO A 289 -28.61 -3.80 -6.61
CA PRO A 289 -27.35 -3.32 -7.17
C PRO A 289 -27.59 -2.39 -8.36
N VAL A 290 -26.75 -1.36 -8.48
CA VAL A 290 -26.85 -0.34 -9.53
C VAL A 290 -25.80 -0.57 -10.59
N LYS A 291 -26.29 -0.79 -11.82
CA LYS A 291 -25.45 -0.84 -13.02
C LYS A 291 -25.75 0.35 -13.92
N LEU A 292 -24.73 1.16 -14.19
CA LEU A 292 -24.88 2.33 -15.06
C LEU A 292 -24.77 1.92 -16.53
N LYS A 293 -25.68 2.46 -17.36
CA LYS A 293 -25.69 2.31 -18.83
C LYS A 293 -25.56 3.69 -19.48
N ASN A 294 -24.32 4.17 -19.53
CA ASN A 294 -24.03 5.47 -20.10
C ASN A 294 -23.40 5.36 -21.50
N ASN A 295 -23.60 6.40 -22.32
CA ASN A 295 -22.94 6.52 -23.60
C ASN A 295 -21.41 6.67 -23.42
N ARG A 296 -20.64 6.54 -24.51
CA ARG A 296 -19.17 6.57 -24.46
C ARG A 296 -18.62 7.85 -23.82
N PHE A 297 -19.27 9.00 -24.02
CA PHE A 297 -18.87 10.26 -23.43
C PHE A 297 -19.11 10.30 -21.92
N ALA A 298 -20.33 10.02 -21.46
CA ALA A 298 -20.67 10.06 -20.04
C ALA A 298 -19.94 8.99 -19.22
N ARG A 299 -19.63 7.82 -19.83
CA ARG A 299 -18.90 6.73 -19.14
C ARG A 299 -17.56 7.16 -18.57
N VAL A 300 -16.83 8.05 -19.25
CA VAL A 300 -15.54 8.57 -18.74
C VAL A 300 -15.73 9.29 -17.40
N PHE A 301 -16.89 9.88 -17.15
CA PHE A 301 -17.22 10.64 -15.94
C PHE A 301 -17.87 9.80 -14.84
N GLU A 302 -18.16 8.50 -15.11
CA GLU A 302 -18.61 7.57 -14.06
C GLU A 302 -17.57 7.45 -12.94
N LEU A 303 -16.28 7.54 -13.27
CA LEU A 303 -15.19 7.56 -12.28
C LEU A 303 -15.36 8.69 -11.25
N VAL A 304 -15.81 9.88 -11.70
CA VAL A 304 -16.07 11.00 -10.81
C VAL A 304 -17.26 10.71 -9.90
N GLY A 305 -18.31 10.09 -10.46
CA GLY A 305 -19.49 9.64 -9.68
C GLY A 305 -19.11 8.59 -8.63
N ASP A 306 -18.29 7.61 -9.00
CA ASP A 306 -17.84 6.54 -8.11
C ASP A 306 -16.99 7.05 -6.93
N MET A 307 -16.29 8.20 -7.08
CA MET A 307 -15.53 8.84 -6.00
C MET A 307 -16.43 9.41 -4.88
N TYR A 308 -17.70 9.72 -5.19
CA TYR A 308 -18.63 10.27 -4.20
C TYR A 308 -19.58 9.19 -3.67
N ALA A 309 -20.53 8.76 -4.48
CA ALA A 309 -21.43 7.65 -4.23
C ALA A 309 -22.23 7.33 -5.49
N ARG A 310 -22.48 6.05 -5.75
CA ARG A 310 -23.42 5.65 -6.81
C ARG A 310 -24.85 6.04 -6.47
N PRO A 311 -25.67 6.41 -7.46
CA PRO A 311 -27.09 6.69 -7.23
C PRO A 311 -27.79 5.42 -6.70
N LYS A 312 -28.83 5.57 -5.89
CA LYS A 312 -29.65 4.43 -5.48
C LYS A 312 -30.49 3.91 -6.66
N TYR A 313 -30.81 2.62 -6.66
CA TYR A 313 -31.70 2.05 -7.66
C TYR A 313 -33.06 2.80 -7.66
N GLY A 314 -33.62 3.01 -8.87
CA GLY A 314 -34.85 3.79 -9.03
C GLY A 314 -34.67 5.32 -9.00
N THR A 315 -33.47 5.84 -8.75
CA THR A 315 -33.17 7.27 -8.88
C THR A 315 -32.62 7.62 -10.24
N MET A 316 -32.39 8.90 -10.51
CA MET A 316 -31.82 9.36 -11.77
C MET A 316 -30.30 9.31 -11.73
N ASP A 317 -29.68 8.77 -12.80
CA ASP A 317 -28.25 8.90 -13.03
C ASP A 317 -27.93 10.32 -13.53
N LEU A 318 -27.20 11.06 -12.72
CA LEU A 318 -26.82 12.44 -13.04
C LEU A 318 -25.57 12.54 -13.93
N THR A 319 -24.84 11.43 -14.14
CA THR A 319 -23.59 11.42 -14.90
C THR A 319 -23.72 12.05 -16.30
N PRO A 320 -24.73 11.71 -17.12
CA PRO A 320 -24.89 12.33 -18.45
C PRO A 320 -25.15 13.84 -18.40
N PHE A 321 -25.71 14.32 -17.31
CA PHE A 321 -26.05 15.75 -17.15
C PHE A 321 -24.87 16.56 -16.64
N PHE A 322 -24.11 16.07 -15.65
CA PHE A 322 -22.98 16.85 -15.15
C PHE A 322 -21.74 16.75 -16.05
N ALA A 323 -21.56 15.68 -16.84
CA ALA A 323 -20.40 15.49 -17.68
C ALA A 323 -20.09 16.67 -18.62
N PRO A 324 -21.07 17.27 -19.37
CA PRO A 324 -20.80 18.44 -20.18
C PRO A 324 -20.35 19.66 -19.36
N PHE A 325 -21.00 19.88 -18.19
CA PHE A 325 -20.64 20.98 -17.31
C PHE A 325 -19.25 20.80 -16.71
N TYR A 326 -18.89 19.56 -16.34
CA TYR A 326 -17.55 19.24 -15.83
C TYR A 326 -16.48 19.57 -16.86
N VAL A 327 -16.66 19.18 -18.14
CA VAL A 327 -15.75 19.54 -19.24
C VAL A 327 -15.65 21.05 -19.42
N LEU A 328 -16.78 21.74 -19.38
CA LEU A 328 -16.83 23.20 -19.54
C LEU A 328 -16.07 23.91 -18.41
N PHE A 329 -16.39 23.58 -17.15
CA PHE A 329 -15.73 24.18 -16.00
C PHE A 329 -14.24 23.85 -15.93
N PHE A 330 -13.85 22.60 -16.21
CA PHE A 330 -12.46 22.20 -16.27
C PHE A 330 -11.70 22.97 -17.37
N GLY A 331 -12.31 23.12 -18.55
CA GLY A 331 -11.75 23.94 -19.64
C GLY A 331 -11.58 25.41 -19.26
N ILE A 332 -12.55 25.99 -18.53
CA ILE A 332 -12.43 27.38 -18.04
C ILE A 332 -11.31 27.49 -16.98
N CYS A 333 -11.18 26.52 -16.08
CA CYS A 333 -10.15 26.52 -15.04
C CYS A 333 -8.74 26.39 -15.62
N LEU A 334 -8.54 25.65 -16.71
CA LEU A 334 -7.24 25.54 -17.38
C LEU A 334 -6.81 26.85 -18.01
N ASN A 335 -7.75 27.69 -18.51
CA ASN A 335 -7.58 29.04 -19.06
C ASN A 335 -6.31 29.29 -19.92
N ASP A 336 -5.72 28.23 -20.48
CA ASP A 336 -4.50 28.26 -21.28
C ASP A 336 -4.68 27.42 -22.55
N ALA A 337 -4.81 28.10 -23.67
CA ALA A 337 -5.00 27.47 -24.98
C ALA A 337 -3.80 26.57 -25.37
N GLY A 338 -2.58 26.91 -24.92
CA GLY A 338 -1.37 26.12 -25.17
C GLY A 338 -1.42 24.76 -24.47
N TYR A 339 -1.76 24.74 -23.19
CA TYR A 339 -1.96 23.48 -22.46
C TYR A 339 -3.12 22.66 -23.02
N GLY A 340 -4.22 23.30 -23.41
CA GLY A 340 -5.34 22.65 -24.07
C GLY A 340 -4.95 21.97 -25.37
N ALA A 341 -4.13 22.62 -26.20
CA ALA A 341 -3.61 22.05 -27.45
C ALA A 341 -2.67 20.85 -27.21
N ILE A 342 -1.78 20.93 -26.21
CA ILE A 342 -0.88 19.84 -25.82
C ILE A 342 -1.68 18.61 -25.34
N LEU A 343 -2.70 18.80 -24.50
CA LEU A 343 -3.58 17.73 -24.03
C LEU A 343 -4.35 17.09 -25.20
N ALA A 344 -4.88 17.89 -26.13
CA ALA A 344 -5.58 17.37 -27.30
C ALA A 344 -4.65 16.54 -28.20
N LEU A 345 -3.42 17.00 -28.43
CA LEU A 345 -2.42 16.25 -29.21
C LEU A 345 -2.00 14.96 -28.50
N SER A 346 -1.83 14.98 -27.18
CA SER A 346 -1.53 13.80 -26.38
C SER A 346 -2.64 12.75 -26.45
N LEU A 347 -3.90 13.17 -26.36
CA LEU A 347 -5.06 12.26 -26.48
C LEU A 347 -5.18 11.64 -27.89
N ILE A 348 -4.89 12.40 -28.94
CA ILE A 348 -4.87 11.87 -30.33
C ILE A 348 -3.74 10.84 -30.50
N HIS A 349 -2.62 11.01 -29.81
CA HIS A 349 -1.48 10.11 -29.92
C HIS A 349 -1.68 8.79 -29.12
N ILE A 350 -2.49 8.81 -28.06
CA ILE A 350 -2.80 7.66 -27.20
C ILE A 350 -4.00 6.86 -27.71
N SER A 351 -4.84 7.45 -28.53
CA SER A 351 -6.02 6.85 -29.19
C SER A 351 -5.64 6.06 -30.45
#